data_39505ea787b33d62b4e9ed2ac408d6c6
#
_entry.id   39505ea787b33d62b4e9ed2ac408d6c6
#
_cell.length_a   1.000
_cell.length_b   1.000
_cell.length_c   1.000
_cell.angle_alpha   90.00
_cell.angle_beta   90.00
_cell.angle_gamma   90.00
#
_symmetry.space_group_name_H-M   'P 1'
#
loop_
_entity.id
_entity.type
_entity.pdbx_description
1 polymer ?
#
loop_
_entity_poly.entity_id
_entity_poly.type
_entity_poly.pdbx_seq_one_letter_code
_entity_poly.pdbx_strand_id
1 'polypeptide(L)'
;MGKVLRDIWILHEHGIAVFSRVIDPNIAPQLVSGLFSALYKFGETLSHGGISNFELNSIRFTIEKMNHFIFITNSSNNVKPKRVMNELKKIAKKFFNIYPEVVRENWNNDINLFKNFEEKIIDSLVDSV
;
A
#
# COMPACT_ATOMS: atom_id res chain seq x y z
N MET A 1 -2.99 15.56 -11.91
CA MET A 1 -1.75 15.07 -11.69
C MET A 1 -1.58 13.88 -10.77
N GLY A 2 -2.59 13.06 -10.59
CA GLY A 2 -2.49 11.75 -10.00
C GLY A 2 -1.66 10.84 -10.88
N LYS A 3 -2.02 9.60 -11.04
CA LYS A 3 -1.41 8.64 -11.97
C LYS A 3 0.10 8.51 -11.84
N VAL A 4 0.60 8.55 -10.60
CA VAL A 4 2.03 8.38 -10.34
C VAL A 4 2.37 7.00 -9.77
N LEU A 5 1.39 6.30 -9.20
CA LEU A 5 1.63 5.03 -8.53
C LEU A 5 1.39 3.88 -9.51
N ARG A 6 2.31 2.91 -9.52
CA ARG A 6 2.18 1.74 -10.40
C ARG A 6 1.37 0.65 -9.72
N ASP A 7 1.94 0.07 -8.70
CA ASP A 7 1.31 -1.00 -7.95
C ASP A 7 0.99 -0.50 -6.55
N ILE A 8 -0.03 -1.08 -5.93
CA ILE A 8 -0.37 -0.75 -4.57
C ILE A 8 -0.81 -2.01 -3.83
N TRP A 9 -0.37 -2.12 -2.58
CA TRP A 9 -0.76 -3.19 -1.68
C TRP A 9 -1.22 -2.56 -0.38
N ILE A 10 -2.33 -3.06 0.15
CA ILE A 10 -2.81 -2.67 1.47
C ILE A 10 -2.82 -3.93 2.32
N LEU A 11 -2.03 -3.92 3.38
CA LEU A 11 -1.86 -5.07 4.26
C LEU A 11 -2.36 -4.71 5.65
N HIS A 12 -3.00 -5.67 6.31
CA HIS A 12 -3.21 -5.55 7.74
C HIS A 12 -1.90 -5.89 8.45
N GLU A 13 -1.65 -5.29 9.61
CA GLU A 13 -0.37 -5.47 10.31
C GLU A 13 -0.09 -6.92 10.72
N HIS A 14 -1.12 -7.77 10.73
CA HIS A 14 -0.94 -9.19 11.00
C HIS A 14 -0.53 -9.99 9.76
N GLY A 15 -0.31 -9.34 8.64
CA GLY A 15 0.25 -9.96 7.46
C GLY A 15 -0.75 -10.38 6.39
N ILE A 16 -2.01 -9.97 6.52
CA ILE A 16 -3.04 -10.30 5.53
C ILE A 16 -3.12 -9.19 4.48
N ALA A 17 -2.96 -9.55 3.21
CA ALA A 17 -3.19 -8.60 2.12
C ALA A 17 -4.70 -8.43 1.94
N VAL A 18 -5.20 -7.21 2.13
CA VAL A 18 -6.63 -6.93 2.02
C VAL A 18 -7.00 -6.35 0.66
N PHE A 19 -6.05 -5.72 0.01
CA PHE A 19 -6.26 -5.15 -1.32
C PHE A 19 -4.92 -5.06 -2.05
N SER A 20 -4.95 -5.29 -3.36
CA SER A 20 -3.78 -5.06 -4.21
C SER A 20 -4.23 -4.70 -5.61
N ARG A 21 -3.45 -3.85 -6.25
CA ARG A 21 -3.56 -3.59 -7.67
C ARG A 21 -2.16 -3.67 -8.25
N VAL A 22 -1.90 -4.68 -9.04
CA VAL A 22 -0.57 -4.99 -9.54
C VAL A 22 -0.66 -5.17 -11.05
N ILE A 23 0.26 -4.52 -11.77
CA ILE A 23 0.28 -4.60 -13.23
C ILE A 23 0.71 -5.98 -13.67
N ASP A 24 1.70 -6.59 -12.99
CA ASP A 24 2.19 -7.93 -13.33
C ASP A 24 1.30 -8.99 -12.67
N PRO A 25 0.54 -9.76 -13.45
CA PRO A 25 -0.38 -10.75 -12.87
C PRO A 25 0.32 -11.93 -12.20
N ASN A 26 1.63 -12.08 -12.38
CA ASN A 26 2.38 -13.16 -11.77
C ASN A 26 2.77 -12.91 -10.33
N ILE A 27 2.52 -11.71 -9.80
CA ILE A 27 2.86 -11.36 -8.44
C ILE A 27 1.70 -11.71 -7.51
N ALA A 28 1.89 -12.70 -6.65
CA ALA A 28 0.85 -13.15 -5.72
C ALA A 28 0.74 -12.19 -4.53
N PRO A 29 -0.45 -11.64 -4.24
CA PRO A 29 -0.59 -10.65 -3.17
C PRO A 29 -0.15 -11.15 -1.79
N GLN A 30 -0.47 -12.39 -1.43
CA GLN A 30 -0.14 -12.90 -0.11
C GLN A 30 1.35 -13.16 0.08
N LEU A 31 2.06 -13.49 -1.01
CA LEU A 31 3.51 -13.62 -0.95
C LEU A 31 4.17 -12.28 -0.68
N VAL A 32 3.71 -11.24 -1.38
CA VAL A 32 4.20 -9.87 -1.19
C VAL A 32 3.89 -9.40 0.23
N SER A 33 2.69 -9.73 0.72
CA SER A 33 2.28 -9.37 2.07
C SER A 33 3.25 -9.91 3.13
N GLY A 34 3.63 -11.19 3.01
CA GLY A 34 4.58 -11.79 3.94
C GLY A 34 5.93 -11.08 3.92
N LEU A 35 6.42 -10.78 2.73
CA LEU A 35 7.69 -10.10 2.57
C LEU A 35 7.68 -8.71 3.19
N PHE A 36 6.67 -7.89 2.87
CA PHE A 36 6.61 -6.52 3.36
C PHE A 36 6.34 -6.46 4.85
N SER A 37 5.54 -7.37 5.39
CA SER A 37 5.32 -7.42 6.84
C SER A 37 6.62 -7.71 7.57
N ALA A 38 7.44 -8.63 7.04
CA ALA A 38 8.74 -8.94 7.64
C ALA A 38 9.69 -7.74 7.55
N LEU A 39 9.72 -7.08 6.40
CA LEU A 39 10.56 -5.89 6.21
C LEU A 39 10.15 -4.77 7.15
N TYR A 40 8.87 -4.57 7.32
CA TYR A 40 8.38 -3.51 8.20
C TYR A 40 8.78 -3.76 9.65
N LYS A 41 8.59 -4.99 10.12
CA LYS A 41 8.98 -5.37 11.49
C LYS A 41 10.48 -5.25 11.70
N PHE A 42 11.27 -5.67 10.71
CA PHE A 42 12.71 -5.55 10.77
C PHE A 42 13.14 -4.09 10.86
N GLY A 43 12.52 -3.24 10.06
CA GLY A 43 12.79 -1.80 10.08
C GLY A 43 12.47 -1.18 11.43
N GLU A 44 11.35 -1.58 12.06
CA GLU A 44 11.00 -1.07 13.38
C GLU A 44 12.01 -1.47 14.44
N THR A 45 12.60 -2.65 14.30
CA THR A 45 13.64 -3.13 15.23
C THR A 45 14.90 -2.30 15.11
N LEU A 46 15.27 -1.90 13.91
CA LEU A 46 16.49 -1.13 13.65
C LEU A 46 16.29 0.38 13.90
N SER A 47 15.07 0.88 13.75
CA SER A 47 14.77 2.29 13.86
C SER A 47 13.35 2.47 14.35
N HIS A 48 13.13 3.39 15.27
CA HIS A 48 11.80 3.63 15.84
C HIS A 48 10.77 4.05 14.79
N GLY A 49 11.22 4.62 13.68
CA GLY A 49 10.32 5.02 12.61
C GLY A 49 10.01 3.92 11.61
N GLY A 50 10.66 2.77 11.74
CA GLY A 50 10.51 1.70 10.77
C GLY A 50 11.11 2.05 9.43
N ILE A 51 10.62 1.40 8.38
CA ILE A 51 11.10 1.62 7.03
C ILE A 51 10.03 2.39 6.25
N SER A 52 10.44 3.45 5.57
CA SER A 52 9.51 4.26 4.76
C SER A 52 9.76 4.15 3.27
N ASN A 53 10.98 3.82 2.87
CA ASN A 53 11.35 3.69 1.46
C ASN A 53 12.42 2.63 1.30
N PHE A 54 12.38 1.93 0.16
CA PHE A 54 13.54 1.17 -0.29
C PHE A 54 13.49 1.07 -1.82
N GLU A 55 14.63 0.79 -2.43
CA GLU A 55 14.73 0.76 -3.88
C GLU A 55 15.28 -0.55 -4.40
N LEU A 56 14.71 -0.99 -5.53
CA LEU A 56 15.21 -2.12 -6.29
C LEU A 56 15.48 -1.59 -7.69
N ASN A 57 16.75 -1.40 -8.03
CA ASN A 57 17.11 -0.85 -9.33
C ASN A 57 16.45 0.52 -9.55
N SER A 58 15.58 0.60 -10.55
CA SER A 58 14.92 1.84 -10.92
C SER A 58 13.54 2.03 -10.30
N ILE A 59 13.15 1.15 -9.40
CA ILE A 59 11.83 1.21 -8.76
C ILE A 59 11.99 1.52 -7.30
N ARG A 60 11.26 2.53 -6.83
CA ARG A 60 11.22 2.88 -5.42
C ARG A 60 9.92 2.39 -4.81
N PHE A 61 10.03 1.74 -3.66
CA PHE A 61 8.89 1.34 -2.86
C PHE A 61 8.73 2.34 -1.72
N THR A 62 7.50 2.76 -1.48
CA THR A 62 7.16 3.70 -0.42
C THR A 62 6.14 3.03 0.50
N ILE A 63 6.35 3.16 1.80
CA ILE A 63 5.56 2.46 2.82
C ILE A 63 5.03 3.47 3.82
N GLU A 64 3.74 3.37 4.14
CA GLU A 64 3.12 4.21 5.16
C GLU A 64 2.20 3.35 6.00
N LYS A 65 2.35 3.43 7.32
CA LYS A 65 1.45 2.72 8.24
C LYS A 65 0.43 3.70 8.81
N MET A 66 -0.83 3.29 8.84
CA MET A 66 -1.90 4.09 9.41
C MET A 66 -3.00 3.16 9.93
N ASN A 67 -3.42 3.33 11.19
CA ASN A 67 -4.53 2.59 11.79
C ASN A 67 -4.42 1.08 11.63
N HIS A 68 -3.25 0.51 11.93
CA HIS A 68 -2.97 -0.93 11.87
C HIS A 68 -2.91 -1.50 10.46
N PHE A 69 -2.91 -0.64 9.44
CA PHE A 69 -2.74 -1.06 8.05
C PHE A 69 -1.46 -0.49 7.48
N ILE A 70 -0.85 -1.24 6.59
CA ILE A 70 0.38 -0.86 5.92
C ILE A 70 0.06 -0.64 4.45
N PHE A 71 0.30 0.57 3.98
CA PHE A 71 0.06 0.96 2.59
C PHE A 71 1.40 0.99 1.88
N ILE A 72 1.52 0.23 0.79
CA ILE A 72 2.76 0.09 0.04
C ILE A 72 2.48 0.38 -1.41
N THR A 73 3.34 1.18 -2.02
CA THR A 73 3.24 1.46 -3.45
C THR A 73 4.63 1.48 -4.05
N ASN A 74 4.70 1.34 -5.36
CA ASN A 74 5.94 1.57 -6.07
C ASN A 74 5.74 2.62 -7.16
N SER A 75 6.83 3.22 -7.55
CA SER A 75 6.85 4.25 -8.57
C SER A 75 8.22 4.24 -9.24
N SER A 76 8.31 4.91 -10.40
CA SER A 76 9.60 5.21 -10.97
C SER A 76 10.40 6.07 -9.99
N ASN A 77 11.71 5.84 -9.87
CA ASN A 77 12.54 6.66 -9.01
C ASN A 77 12.74 8.07 -9.54
N ASN A 78 12.22 8.39 -10.73
CA ASN A 78 12.19 9.73 -11.27
C ASN A 78 11.10 10.59 -10.64
N VAL A 79 10.11 9.98 -10.00
CA VAL A 79 9.06 10.73 -9.30
C VAL A 79 9.59 11.15 -7.93
N LYS A 80 9.35 12.40 -7.55
CA LYS A 80 9.84 12.92 -6.27
C LYS A 80 9.22 12.13 -5.11
N PRO A 81 10.02 11.74 -4.11
CA PRO A 81 9.51 10.96 -2.97
C PRO A 81 8.33 11.62 -2.26
N LYS A 82 8.37 12.94 -2.11
CA LYS A 82 7.29 13.65 -1.44
C LYS A 82 5.98 13.52 -2.20
N ARG A 83 6.03 13.53 -3.52
CA ARG A 83 4.83 13.40 -4.34
C ARG A 83 4.22 12.00 -4.20
N VAL A 84 5.07 10.98 -4.18
CA VAL A 84 4.62 9.60 -4.00
C VAL A 84 3.97 9.44 -2.63
N MET A 85 4.63 9.95 -1.58
CA MET A 85 4.09 9.84 -0.22
C MET A 85 2.75 10.58 -0.09
N ASN A 86 2.63 11.76 -0.70
CA ASN A 86 1.38 12.51 -0.66
C ASN A 86 0.23 11.74 -1.33
N GLU A 87 0.51 11.11 -2.47
CA GLU A 87 -0.50 10.29 -3.14
C GLU A 87 -0.88 9.07 -2.31
N LEU A 88 0.11 8.43 -1.69
CA LEU A 88 -0.16 7.26 -0.85
C LEU A 88 -1.00 7.64 0.37
N LYS A 89 -0.70 8.75 1.01
CA LYS A 89 -1.49 9.23 2.15
C LYS A 89 -2.91 9.56 1.75
N LYS A 90 -3.09 10.09 0.56
CA LYS A 90 -4.42 10.39 0.01
C LYS A 90 -5.23 9.10 -0.16
N ILE A 91 -4.60 8.05 -0.66
CA ILE A 91 -5.24 6.75 -0.79
C ILE A 91 -5.61 6.19 0.58
N ALA A 92 -4.70 6.28 1.55
CA ALA A 92 -4.97 5.79 2.90
C ALA A 92 -6.17 6.50 3.53
N LYS A 93 -6.27 7.80 3.36
CA LYS A 93 -7.41 8.56 3.87
C LYS A 93 -8.71 8.14 3.20
N LYS A 94 -8.69 7.94 1.89
CA LYS A 94 -9.86 7.44 1.16
C LYS A 94 -10.28 6.06 1.67
N PHE A 95 -9.32 5.18 1.89
CA PHE A 95 -9.59 3.83 2.37
C PHE A 95 -10.37 3.86 3.69
N PHE A 96 -9.89 4.64 4.66
CA PHE A 96 -10.56 4.71 5.96
C PHE A 96 -11.88 5.48 5.91
N ASN A 97 -12.02 6.39 4.96
CA ASN A 97 -13.26 7.12 4.77
C ASN A 97 -14.36 6.22 4.20
N ILE A 98 -13.99 5.37 3.25
CA ILE A 98 -14.92 4.46 2.58
C ILE A 98 -15.25 3.26 3.48
N TYR A 99 -14.28 2.81 4.28
CA TYR A 99 -14.42 1.62 5.11
C TYR A 99 -14.17 1.95 6.59
N PRO A 100 -15.06 2.74 7.21
CA PRO A 100 -14.84 3.13 8.62
C PRO A 100 -14.87 1.96 9.59
N GLU A 101 -15.46 0.82 9.20
CA GLU A 101 -15.52 -0.35 10.07
C GLU A 101 -14.14 -0.91 10.40
N VAL A 102 -13.13 -0.71 9.53
CA VAL A 102 -11.79 -1.20 9.82
C VAL A 102 -11.10 -0.38 10.91
N VAL A 103 -11.45 0.90 11.02
CA VAL A 103 -10.92 1.77 12.07
C VAL A 103 -11.56 1.44 13.43
N ARG A 104 -12.82 1.07 13.40
CA ARG A 104 -13.58 0.75 14.61
C ARG A 104 -13.33 -0.66 15.14
N GLU A 105 -12.46 -1.40 14.47
CA GLU A 105 -12.08 -2.77 14.87
C GLU A 105 -13.24 -3.76 14.86
N ASN A 106 -14.31 -3.47 14.13
CA ASN A 106 -15.40 -4.41 13.96
C ASN A 106 -15.40 -5.08 12.58
N TRP A 107 -14.27 -5.00 11.89
CA TRP A 107 -14.08 -5.70 10.64
C TRP A 107 -13.80 -7.17 10.90
N ASN A 108 -14.47 -8.04 10.17
CA ASN A 108 -14.42 -9.48 10.38
C ASN A 108 -13.38 -10.21 9.54
N ASN A 109 -12.37 -9.51 9.05
CA ASN A 109 -11.28 -10.03 8.20
C ASN A 109 -11.74 -10.50 6.81
N ASP A 110 -12.92 -10.08 6.38
CA ASP A 110 -13.40 -10.39 5.03
C ASP A 110 -12.79 -9.42 4.03
N ILE A 111 -11.88 -9.93 3.19
CA ILE A 111 -11.19 -9.09 2.21
C ILE A 111 -12.07 -8.74 1.00
N ASN A 112 -13.18 -9.44 0.80
CA ASN A 112 -14.09 -9.13 -0.30
C ASN A 112 -14.72 -7.75 -0.16
N LEU A 113 -14.72 -7.20 1.05
CA LEU A 113 -15.20 -5.86 1.31
C LEU A 113 -14.50 -4.81 0.44
N PHE A 114 -13.23 -5.05 0.11
CA PHE A 114 -12.38 -4.06 -0.56
C PHE A 114 -12.24 -4.26 -2.07
N LYS A 115 -12.93 -5.22 -2.64
CA LYS A 115 -12.69 -5.63 -4.04
C LYS A 115 -12.93 -4.52 -5.06
N ASN A 116 -13.74 -3.54 -4.73
CA ASN A 116 -14.06 -2.44 -5.66
C ASN A 116 -13.26 -1.17 -5.35
N PHE A 117 -12.28 -1.25 -4.46
CA PHE A 117 -11.54 -0.07 -4.05
C PHE A 117 -10.72 0.54 -5.19
N GLU A 118 -10.26 -0.26 -6.14
CA GLU A 118 -9.48 0.24 -7.27
C GLU A 118 -10.20 1.37 -8.00
N GLU A 119 -11.51 1.24 -8.18
CA GLU A 119 -12.32 2.26 -8.87
C GLU A 119 -12.26 3.59 -8.14
N LYS A 120 -12.07 3.58 -6.84
CA LYS A 120 -12.06 4.77 -6.01
C LYS A 120 -10.74 5.52 -6.04
N ILE A 121 -9.66 4.85 -6.49
CA ILE A 121 -8.32 5.42 -6.48
C ILE A 121 -7.68 5.47 -7.86
N ILE A 122 -8.48 5.26 -8.90
CA ILE A 122 -7.97 5.15 -10.27
C ILE A 122 -7.20 6.41 -10.70
N ASP A 123 -7.54 7.56 -10.13
CA ASP A 123 -6.87 8.82 -10.49
C ASP A 123 -5.44 8.89 -10.00
N SER A 124 -5.06 8.06 -9.02
CA SER A 124 -3.71 8.04 -8.48
C SER A 124 -2.82 7.00 -9.17
N LEU A 125 -3.41 6.11 -9.94
CA LEU A 125 -2.71 4.96 -10.51
C LEU A 125 -2.37 5.19 -11.98
N VAL A 126 -1.16 4.76 -12.38
CA VAL A 126 -0.82 4.74 -13.81
C VAL A 126 -1.64 3.65 -14.49
N ASP A 127 -1.84 3.79 -15.79
CA ASP A 127 -2.60 2.81 -16.55
C ASP A 127 -1.87 1.48 -16.58
N SER A 128 -2.63 0.38 -16.60
CA SER A 128 -2.09 -0.96 -16.51
C SER A 128 -1.68 -1.55 -17.86
N VAL A 129 -1.63 -0.74 -18.88
CA VAL A 129 -1.27 -1.21 -20.24
C VAL A 129 0.22 -1.17 -20.45
#